data_284d85602be1180aa16fb64590ec3fdc
#
_entry.id   284d85602be1180aa16fb64590ec3fdc
#
_cell.length_a   1.000
_cell.length_b   1.000
_cell.length_c   1.000
_cell.angle_alpha   90.00
_cell.angle_beta   90.00
_cell.angle_gamma   90.00
#
_symmetry.space_group_name_H-M   'P 1'
#
loop_
_entity.id
_entity.type
_entity.pdbx_description
1 polymer ?
#
loop_
_entity_poly.entity_id
_entity_poly.type
_entity_poly.pdbx_seq_one_letter_code
_entity_poly.pdbx_strand_id
1 'polypeptide(L)'
;MKKLVLFIFFNFFSCLAFSAVKNVENTSPMNDEDYYGSGVNFYDQGEFKKSFIVFFNLSEKGNKDAIYNLSNMYYEGIGTIQDYNQSLKYTWLCSLNGNKKCLKKIEDIMDKLDEDEFIKISKIIPEILENDYVDKDNPISAFKLGYWYEKISPEIDFEKSYLWYSVSVSAGVYKAMKIRDRVGELIEKKNILDIQQQANDIYTKNRYFNKEKLKGE
;
A
#
# COMPACT_ATOMS: atom_id res chain seq x y z
N MET A 1 -23.99 18.45 -16.88
CA MET A 1 -22.66 18.57 -17.46
C MET A 1 -21.70 19.24 -16.48
N LYS A 2 -21.29 18.57 -15.38
CA LYS A 2 -20.28 19.06 -14.40
C LYS A 2 -19.70 17.87 -13.62
N LYS A 3 -19.09 16.90 -14.30
CA LYS A 3 -18.39 15.77 -13.64
C LYS A 3 -17.10 15.35 -14.36
N LEU A 4 -16.46 16.27 -15.11
CA LEU A 4 -15.26 15.91 -15.91
C LEU A 4 -14.01 16.75 -15.57
N VAL A 5 -13.90 17.39 -14.43
CA VAL A 5 -12.76 18.28 -14.14
C VAL A 5 -11.85 17.78 -13.01
N LEU A 6 -12.25 16.73 -12.25
CA LEU A 6 -11.48 16.32 -11.06
C LEU A 6 -10.41 15.24 -11.31
N PHE A 7 -10.36 14.65 -12.53
CA PHE A 7 -9.41 13.56 -12.83
C PHE A 7 -8.07 14.01 -13.44
N ILE A 8 -7.92 15.30 -13.78
CA ILE A 8 -6.72 15.79 -14.50
C ILE A 8 -5.63 16.29 -13.55
N PHE A 9 -5.93 16.61 -12.29
CA PHE A 9 -4.91 17.18 -11.38
C PHE A 9 -4.00 16.13 -10.71
N PHE A 10 -4.39 14.86 -10.65
CA PHE A 10 -3.57 13.83 -10.00
C PHE A 10 -2.42 13.31 -10.91
N ASN A 11 -2.59 13.40 -12.24
CA ASN A 11 -1.56 12.97 -13.20
C ASN A 11 -0.47 14.01 -13.49
N PHE A 12 -0.67 15.29 -13.11
CA PHE A 12 0.29 16.34 -13.48
C PHE A 12 1.48 16.44 -12.51
N PHE A 13 1.34 15.94 -11.28
CA PHE A 13 2.44 15.98 -10.29
C PHE A 13 3.44 14.84 -10.49
N SER A 14 3.01 13.69 -11.02
CA SER A 14 3.92 12.59 -11.34
C SER A 14 4.78 12.87 -12.59
N CYS A 15 4.30 13.71 -13.51
CA CYS A 15 5.01 14.00 -14.75
C CYS A 15 6.17 15.00 -14.59
N LEU A 16 6.13 15.90 -13.59
CA LEU A 16 7.21 16.88 -13.39
C LEU A 16 8.40 16.30 -12.60
N ALA A 17 8.20 15.29 -11.76
CA ALA A 17 9.30 14.59 -11.11
C ALA A 17 10.03 13.65 -12.08
N PHE A 18 9.35 13.12 -13.10
CA PHE A 18 9.91 12.17 -14.07
C PHE A 18 10.83 12.81 -15.09
N SER A 19 10.67 14.10 -15.35
CA SER A 19 11.48 14.84 -16.35
C SER A 19 12.90 15.16 -15.87
N ALA A 20 13.18 15.17 -14.56
CA ALA A 20 14.47 15.54 -14.00
C ALA A 20 15.47 14.38 -13.87
N VAL A 21 15.07 13.14 -14.16
CA VAL A 21 15.88 11.93 -13.94
C VAL A 21 16.56 11.41 -15.23
N LYS A 22 16.41 12.09 -16.37
CA LYS A 22 16.92 11.59 -17.66
C LYS A 22 18.43 11.69 -17.90
N ASN A 23 19.22 12.12 -16.92
CA ASN A 23 20.68 12.21 -17.05
C ASN A 23 21.43 11.44 -15.96
N VAL A 24 21.13 10.16 -15.76
CA VAL A 24 22.08 9.24 -15.15
C VAL A 24 22.53 8.27 -16.22
N GLU A 25 23.75 8.50 -16.71
CA GLU A 25 24.40 7.70 -17.74
C GLU A 25 24.57 6.26 -17.33
N ASN A 26 24.27 5.35 -18.27
CA ASN A 26 24.81 4.02 -18.55
C ASN A 26 25.65 3.35 -17.43
N THR A 27 25.02 3.01 -16.32
CA THR A 27 25.53 1.97 -15.42
C THR A 27 24.53 0.81 -15.48
N SER A 28 25.05 -0.44 -15.47
CA SER A 28 24.22 -1.64 -15.30
C SER A 28 23.17 -1.40 -14.22
N PRO A 29 21.94 -1.91 -14.38
CA PRO A 29 20.86 -1.60 -13.42
C PRO A 29 21.33 -1.97 -12.02
N MET A 30 21.49 -0.95 -11.19
CA MET A 30 21.86 -1.09 -9.78
C MET A 30 20.80 -1.98 -9.11
N ASN A 31 21.23 -2.99 -8.35
CA ASN A 31 20.27 -3.80 -7.62
C ASN A 31 19.55 -2.94 -6.55
N ASP A 32 18.40 -3.41 -6.05
CA ASP A 32 17.58 -2.59 -5.15
C ASP A 32 18.27 -2.32 -3.80
N GLU A 33 19.21 -3.17 -3.37
CA GLU A 33 20.00 -2.98 -2.15
C GLU A 33 21.02 -1.85 -2.31
N ASP A 34 21.79 -1.85 -3.39
CA ASP A 34 22.73 -0.78 -3.71
C ASP A 34 21.99 0.55 -3.96
N TYR A 35 20.82 0.48 -4.61
CA TYR A 35 19.99 1.66 -4.84
C TYR A 35 19.46 2.23 -3.52
N TYR A 36 19.03 1.39 -2.58
CA TYR A 36 18.65 1.80 -1.23
C TYR A 36 19.84 2.44 -0.50
N GLY A 37 21.01 1.83 -0.57
CA GLY A 37 22.26 2.38 -0.01
C GLY A 37 22.58 3.77 -0.57
N SER A 38 22.35 4.01 -1.84
CA SER A 38 22.52 5.35 -2.44
C SER A 38 21.56 6.38 -1.83
N GLY A 39 20.33 5.98 -1.54
CA GLY A 39 19.33 6.84 -0.87
C GLY A 39 19.78 7.26 0.54
N VAL A 40 20.32 6.31 1.31
CA VAL A 40 20.88 6.58 2.64
C VAL A 40 22.08 7.54 2.52
N ASN A 41 23.00 7.26 1.60
CA ASN A 41 24.17 8.11 1.39
C ASN A 41 23.80 9.55 0.98
N PHE A 42 22.83 9.74 0.10
CA PHE A 42 22.31 11.07 -0.23
C PHE A 42 21.71 11.77 1.00
N TYR A 43 21.02 11.04 1.87
CA TYR A 43 20.48 11.59 3.11
C TYR A 43 21.60 12.10 4.03
N ASP A 44 22.64 11.29 4.24
CA ASP A 44 23.77 11.62 5.10
C ASP A 44 24.60 12.79 4.57
N GLN A 45 24.62 13.00 3.25
CA GLN A 45 25.27 14.14 2.60
C GLN A 45 24.39 15.41 2.56
N GLY A 46 23.17 15.37 3.09
CA GLY A 46 22.22 16.50 3.03
C GLY A 46 21.57 16.70 1.66
N GLU A 47 21.77 15.77 0.73
CA GLU A 47 21.14 15.79 -0.60
C GLU A 47 19.70 15.23 -0.56
N PHE A 48 18.89 15.78 0.31
CA PHE A 48 17.59 15.22 0.71
C PHE A 48 16.63 15.01 -0.46
N LYS A 49 16.62 15.86 -1.48
CA LYS A 49 15.76 15.67 -2.66
C LYS A 49 16.13 14.41 -3.44
N LYS A 50 17.43 14.10 -3.56
CA LYS A 50 17.88 12.87 -4.23
C LYS A 50 17.52 11.64 -3.40
N SER A 51 17.74 11.70 -2.09
CA SER A 51 17.34 10.66 -1.15
C SER A 51 15.84 10.37 -1.24
N PHE A 52 15.01 11.42 -1.24
CA PHE A 52 13.55 11.29 -1.37
C PHE A 52 13.17 10.55 -2.67
N ILE A 53 13.75 10.91 -3.81
CA ILE A 53 13.47 10.26 -5.10
C ILE A 53 13.83 8.76 -5.05
N VAL A 54 14.97 8.42 -4.46
CA VAL A 54 15.40 7.02 -4.31
C VAL A 54 14.41 6.24 -3.47
N PHE A 55 14.04 6.74 -2.29
CA PHE A 55 13.09 6.05 -1.41
C PHE A 55 11.68 5.99 -2.00
N PHE A 56 11.26 7.03 -2.73
CA PHE A 56 9.99 7.01 -3.45
C PHE A 56 9.96 5.88 -4.49
N ASN A 57 10.97 5.79 -5.36
CA ASN A 57 11.05 4.75 -6.39
C ASN A 57 11.10 3.34 -5.80
N LEU A 58 11.81 3.16 -4.69
CA LEU A 58 11.88 1.88 -3.98
C LEU A 58 10.57 1.55 -3.24
N SER A 59 9.86 2.56 -2.77
CA SER A 59 8.54 2.35 -2.14
C SER A 59 7.52 1.80 -3.13
N GLU A 60 7.55 2.25 -4.38
CA GLU A 60 6.69 1.74 -5.46
C GLU A 60 6.98 0.26 -5.79
N LYS A 61 8.19 -0.21 -5.51
CA LYS A 61 8.58 -1.62 -5.59
C LYS A 61 8.27 -2.42 -4.31
N GLY A 62 7.70 -1.78 -3.29
CA GLY A 62 7.35 -2.40 -2.01
C GLY A 62 8.53 -2.60 -1.04
N ASN A 63 9.66 -1.91 -1.24
CA ASN A 63 10.79 -1.96 -0.31
C ASN A 63 10.37 -1.35 1.04
N LYS A 64 10.32 -2.20 2.09
CA LYS A 64 9.77 -1.84 3.41
C LYS A 64 10.57 -0.75 4.13
N ASP A 65 11.88 -0.73 3.94
CA ASP A 65 12.75 0.23 4.62
C ASP A 65 12.70 1.59 3.90
N ALA A 66 12.58 1.59 2.57
CA ALA A 66 12.32 2.80 1.80
C ALA A 66 10.95 3.41 2.13
N ILE A 67 9.90 2.58 2.28
CA ILE A 67 8.56 3.04 2.71
C ILE A 67 8.64 3.72 4.08
N TYR A 68 9.40 3.15 5.02
CA TYR A 68 9.62 3.77 6.34
C TYR A 68 10.34 5.12 6.25
N ASN A 69 11.43 5.19 5.50
CA ASN A 69 12.18 6.42 5.30
C ASN A 69 11.33 7.50 4.62
N LEU A 70 10.57 7.11 3.59
CA LEU A 70 9.67 8.01 2.89
C LEU A 70 8.59 8.59 3.81
N SER A 71 8.01 7.76 4.69
CA SER A 71 7.08 8.21 5.72
C SER A 71 7.70 9.26 6.65
N ASN A 72 8.98 9.06 7.05
CA ASN A 72 9.70 10.01 7.90
C ASN A 72 9.97 11.33 7.14
N MET A 73 10.38 11.24 5.89
CA MET A 73 10.67 12.43 5.07
C MET A 73 9.41 13.30 4.86
N TYR A 74 8.25 12.69 4.66
CA TYR A 74 6.99 13.42 4.64
C TYR A 74 6.62 14.04 5.99
N TYR A 75 6.87 13.30 7.09
CA TYR A 75 6.57 13.78 8.44
C TYR A 75 7.38 15.03 8.82
N GLU A 76 8.67 15.01 8.47
CA GLU A 76 9.62 16.08 8.82
C GLU A 76 9.68 17.19 7.74
N GLY A 77 9.16 16.95 6.53
CA GLY A 77 9.33 17.86 5.40
C GLY A 77 10.77 17.88 4.86
N ILE A 78 11.48 16.75 4.95
CA ILE A 78 12.87 16.63 4.50
C ILE A 78 12.92 16.09 3.08
N GLY A 79 13.50 16.88 2.16
CA GLY A 79 13.56 16.54 0.72
C GLY A 79 12.24 16.72 -0.03
N THR A 80 11.16 16.99 0.68
CA THR A 80 9.81 17.27 0.19
C THR A 80 9.12 18.28 1.12
N ILE A 81 7.90 18.71 0.76
CA ILE A 81 7.05 19.49 1.67
C ILE A 81 6.52 18.56 2.77
N GLN A 82 6.44 19.08 4.01
CA GLN A 82 5.82 18.38 5.13
C GLN A 82 4.36 18.04 4.79
N ASP A 83 4.01 16.75 4.91
CA ASP A 83 2.66 16.25 4.58
C ASP A 83 2.31 15.07 5.50
N TYR A 84 1.52 15.34 6.53
CA TYR A 84 1.09 14.32 7.48
C TYR A 84 0.16 13.28 6.85
N ASN A 85 -0.60 13.64 5.81
CA ASN A 85 -1.47 12.71 5.10
C ASN A 85 -0.66 11.67 4.34
N GLN A 86 0.38 12.10 3.60
CA GLN A 86 1.30 11.19 2.95
C GLN A 86 2.10 10.38 3.98
N SER A 87 2.57 11.02 5.04
CA SER A 87 3.27 10.32 6.12
C SER A 87 2.42 9.19 6.70
N LEU A 88 1.15 9.43 7.01
CA LEU A 88 0.22 8.44 7.54
C LEU A 88 -0.01 7.29 6.55
N LYS A 89 -0.27 7.60 5.28
CA LYS A 89 -0.42 6.61 4.22
C LYS A 89 0.78 5.66 4.16
N TYR A 90 1.99 6.20 4.06
CA TYR A 90 3.21 5.37 4.00
C TYR A 90 3.50 4.66 5.33
N THR A 91 3.11 5.22 6.47
CA THR A 91 3.24 4.57 7.78
C THR A 91 2.34 3.33 7.85
N TRP A 92 1.10 3.39 7.38
CA TRP A 92 0.23 2.22 7.30
C TRP A 92 0.75 1.16 6.34
N LEU A 93 1.18 1.56 5.14
CA LEU A 93 1.81 0.62 4.19
C LEU A 93 3.06 -0.04 4.76
N CYS A 94 3.87 0.71 5.50
CA CYS A 94 5.03 0.20 6.22
C CYS A 94 4.63 -0.84 7.30
N SER A 95 3.59 -0.55 8.08
CA SER A 95 3.05 -1.46 9.09
C SER A 95 2.54 -2.76 8.45
N LEU A 96 1.81 -2.67 7.34
CA LEU A 96 1.32 -3.80 6.55
C LEU A 96 2.45 -4.65 5.92
N ASN A 97 3.64 -4.08 5.76
CA ASN A 97 4.86 -4.80 5.36
C ASN A 97 5.62 -5.40 6.56
N GLY A 98 5.03 -5.35 7.77
CA GLY A 98 5.54 -5.99 8.98
C GLY A 98 6.60 -5.20 9.75
N ASN A 99 6.81 -3.92 9.43
CA ASN A 99 7.72 -3.07 10.19
C ASN A 99 7.01 -2.52 11.45
N LYS A 100 7.35 -3.07 12.60
CA LYS A 100 6.73 -2.71 13.89
C LYS A 100 6.98 -1.26 14.33
N LYS A 101 8.05 -0.61 13.84
CA LYS A 101 8.32 0.80 14.16
C LYS A 101 7.22 1.73 13.65
N CYS A 102 6.58 1.32 12.55
CA CYS A 102 5.51 2.10 11.92
C CYS A 102 4.22 2.14 12.74
N LEU A 103 3.91 1.09 13.51
CA LEU A 103 2.72 1.07 14.38
C LEU A 103 2.76 2.20 15.42
N LYS A 104 3.93 2.39 16.07
CA LYS A 104 4.08 3.48 17.05
C LYS A 104 3.96 4.86 16.39
N LYS A 105 4.47 5.01 15.18
CA LYS A 105 4.44 6.29 14.46
C LYS A 105 3.03 6.70 14.05
N ILE A 106 2.09 5.77 13.91
CA ILE A 106 0.69 6.09 13.63
C ILE A 106 0.12 7.00 14.72
N GLU A 107 0.38 6.70 15.99
CA GLU A 107 -0.07 7.50 17.14
C GLU A 107 0.48 8.93 17.07
N ASP A 108 1.78 9.09 16.79
CA ASP A 108 2.43 10.40 16.67
C ASP A 108 1.83 11.25 15.53
N ILE A 109 1.37 10.62 14.45
CA ILE A 109 0.75 11.31 13.30
C ILE A 109 -0.71 11.63 13.60
N MET A 110 -1.45 10.76 14.30
CA MET A 110 -2.84 11.01 14.68
C MET A 110 -2.99 12.31 15.46
N ASP A 111 -2.04 12.65 16.33
CA ASP A 111 -2.03 13.90 17.09
C ASP A 111 -1.88 15.17 16.20
N LYS A 112 -1.56 15.00 14.92
CA LYS A 112 -1.37 16.09 13.94
C LYS A 112 -2.54 16.25 12.96
N LEU A 113 -3.48 15.34 12.96
CA LEU A 113 -4.62 15.28 12.05
C LEU A 113 -5.91 15.38 12.84
N ASP A 114 -6.93 15.96 12.22
CA ASP A 114 -8.28 15.79 12.74
C ASP A 114 -8.84 14.40 12.40
N GLU A 115 -9.91 14.01 13.09
CA GLU A 115 -10.51 12.68 12.95
C GLU A 115 -11.04 12.43 11.52
N ASP A 116 -11.60 13.45 10.88
CA ASP A 116 -12.17 13.35 9.53
C ASP A 116 -11.07 13.09 8.50
N GLU A 117 -9.94 13.81 8.58
CA GLU A 117 -8.78 13.56 7.70
C GLU A 117 -8.17 12.19 7.96
N PHE A 118 -8.03 11.77 9.21
CA PHE A 118 -7.53 10.44 9.57
C PHE A 118 -8.39 9.32 8.95
N ILE A 119 -9.71 9.41 9.10
CA ILE A 119 -10.66 8.45 8.51
C ILE A 119 -10.62 8.50 6.97
N LYS A 120 -10.54 9.68 6.39
CA LYS A 120 -10.46 9.86 4.94
C LYS A 120 -9.23 9.18 4.35
N ILE A 121 -8.06 9.33 4.97
CA ILE A 121 -6.82 8.71 4.51
C ILE A 121 -6.89 7.20 4.69
N SER A 122 -7.52 6.70 5.77
CA SER A 122 -7.65 5.28 6.01
C SER A 122 -8.37 4.53 4.87
N LYS A 123 -9.29 5.20 4.17
CA LYS A 123 -10.03 4.64 3.04
C LYS A 123 -9.19 4.44 1.77
N ILE A 124 -8.04 5.11 1.68
CA ILE A 124 -7.11 4.98 0.54
C ILE A 124 -6.33 3.66 0.62
N ILE A 125 -6.09 3.12 1.81
CA ILE A 125 -5.29 1.90 1.98
C ILE A 125 -5.92 0.67 1.33
N PRO A 126 -7.23 0.37 1.54
CA PRO A 126 -7.89 -0.70 0.80
C PRO A 126 -7.80 -0.54 -0.72
N GLU A 127 -8.03 0.65 -1.25
CA GLU A 127 -7.96 0.92 -2.69
C GLU A 127 -6.58 0.59 -3.27
N ILE A 128 -5.50 0.99 -2.59
CA ILE A 128 -4.12 0.68 -3.00
C ILE A 128 -3.90 -0.84 -3.04
N LEU A 129 -4.34 -1.55 -2.01
CA LEU A 129 -4.12 -2.99 -1.89
C LEU A 129 -5.00 -3.80 -2.85
N GLU A 130 -6.23 -3.35 -3.09
CA GLU A 130 -7.13 -3.95 -4.08
C GLU A 130 -6.58 -3.81 -5.49
N ASN A 131 -6.12 -2.61 -5.86
CA ASN A 131 -5.47 -2.37 -7.14
C ASN A 131 -4.18 -3.22 -7.30
N ASP A 132 -3.38 -3.33 -6.25
CA ASP A 132 -2.17 -4.17 -6.29
C ASP A 132 -2.51 -5.66 -6.43
N TYR A 133 -3.62 -6.13 -5.82
CA TYR A 133 -4.12 -7.49 -6.01
C TYR A 133 -4.61 -7.72 -7.45
N VAL A 134 -5.37 -6.77 -8.01
CA VAL A 134 -5.99 -6.94 -9.35
C VAL A 134 -4.97 -6.72 -10.46
N ASP A 135 -4.24 -5.61 -10.43
CA ASP A 135 -3.39 -5.18 -11.55
C ASP A 135 -2.06 -5.91 -11.61
N LYS A 136 -1.50 -6.30 -10.46
CA LYS A 136 -0.21 -6.99 -10.36
C LYS A 136 -0.33 -8.47 -10.00
N ASP A 137 -1.57 -8.99 -9.89
CA ASP A 137 -1.84 -10.37 -9.46
C ASP A 137 -1.09 -10.75 -8.15
N ASN A 138 -1.10 -9.80 -7.19
CA ASN A 138 -0.35 -9.94 -5.94
C ASN A 138 -1.23 -10.51 -4.81
N PRO A 139 -1.20 -11.82 -4.54
CA PRO A 139 -2.06 -12.44 -3.53
C PRO A 139 -1.70 -12.02 -2.09
N ILE A 140 -0.50 -11.46 -1.87
CA ILE A 140 -0.10 -10.92 -0.58
C ILE A 140 -0.88 -9.65 -0.26
N SER A 141 -1.34 -8.88 -1.25
CA SER A 141 -2.16 -7.69 -1.03
C SER A 141 -3.55 -8.05 -0.51
N ALA A 142 -4.14 -9.17 -0.96
CA ALA A 142 -5.35 -9.72 -0.35
C ALA A 142 -5.13 -10.13 1.13
N PHE A 143 -3.97 -10.72 1.44
CA PHE A 143 -3.60 -11.01 2.84
C PHE A 143 -3.49 -9.73 3.69
N LYS A 144 -2.85 -8.69 3.15
CA LYS A 144 -2.71 -7.40 3.83
C LYS A 144 -4.06 -6.71 4.04
N LEU A 145 -5.01 -6.83 3.10
CA LEU A 145 -6.38 -6.35 3.26
C LEU A 145 -7.10 -7.06 4.41
N GLY A 146 -7.00 -8.38 4.51
CA GLY A 146 -7.52 -9.11 5.65
C GLY A 146 -6.94 -8.60 6.98
N TYR A 147 -5.63 -8.40 7.03
CA TYR A 147 -4.94 -7.90 8.22
C TYR A 147 -5.28 -6.42 8.51
N TRP A 148 -5.46 -5.59 7.48
CA TRP A 148 -5.92 -4.22 7.61
C TRP A 148 -7.24 -4.16 8.36
N TYR A 149 -8.26 -4.86 7.86
CA TYR A 149 -9.59 -4.85 8.45
C TYR A 149 -9.67 -5.54 9.82
N GLU A 150 -8.75 -6.46 10.13
CA GLU A 150 -8.71 -7.14 11.43
C GLU A 150 -8.02 -6.31 12.51
N LYS A 151 -6.95 -5.56 12.17
CA LYS A 151 -6.00 -5.07 13.19
C LYS A 151 -5.59 -3.62 13.07
N ILE A 152 -5.64 -3.02 11.89
CA ILE A 152 -5.00 -1.72 11.64
C ILE A 152 -6.02 -0.64 11.31
N SER A 153 -7.07 -0.98 10.58
CA SER A 153 -8.13 -0.04 10.22
C SER A 153 -8.69 0.68 11.47
N PRO A 154 -8.93 1.99 11.41
CA PRO A 154 -9.68 2.69 12.46
C PRO A 154 -11.05 2.05 12.74
N GLU A 155 -11.66 1.49 11.71
CA GLU A 155 -12.90 0.74 11.77
C GLU A 155 -12.62 -0.74 11.52
N ILE A 156 -12.58 -1.54 12.60
CA ILE A 156 -12.40 -2.98 12.51
C ILE A 156 -13.62 -3.61 11.84
N ASP A 157 -13.40 -4.46 10.84
CA ASP A 157 -14.44 -5.12 10.07
C ASP A 157 -14.06 -6.60 9.86
N PHE A 158 -14.59 -7.47 10.72
CA PHE A 158 -14.29 -8.91 10.66
C PHE A 158 -14.88 -9.58 9.42
N GLU A 159 -15.98 -9.08 8.85
CA GLU A 159 -16.56 -9.63 7.64
C GLU A 159 -15.66 -9.36 6.42
N LYS A 160 -15.19 -8.13 6.24
CA LYS A 160 -14.20 -7.80 5.22
C LYS A 160 -12.86 -8.49 5.48
N SER A 161 -12.45 -8.62 6.74
CA SER A 161 -11.24 -9.37 7.08
C SER A 161 -11.33 -10.82 6.64
N TYR A 162 -12.43 -11.51 6.96
CA TYR A 162 -12.67 -12.89 6.55
C TYR A 162 -12.74 -13.04 5.02
N LEU A 163 -13.44 -12.12 4.34
CA LEU A 163 -13.53 -12.06 2.88
C LEU A 163 -12.13 -12.05 2.26
N TRP A 164 -11.30 -11.09 2.66
CA TRP A 164 -9.98 -10.92 2.05
C TRP A 164 -8.98 -12.00 2.42
N TYR A 165 -9.04 -12.55 3.64
CA TYR A 165 -8.28 -13.76 3.96
C TYR A 165 -8.75 -14.97 3.14
N SER A 166 -10.04 -15.09 2.84
CA SER A 166 -10.56 -16.16 1.98
C SER A 166 -10.05 -16.03 0.54
N VAL A 167 -10.09 -14.82 -0.02
CA VAL A 167 -9.48 -14.51 -1.32
C VAL A 167 -7.99 -14.85 -1.33
N SER A 168 -7.27 -14.44 -0.31
CA SER A 168 -5.83 -14.69 -0.17
C SER A 168 -5.48 -16.18 -0.12
N VAL A 169 -6.24 -16.98 0.63
CA VAL A 169 -6.08 -18.44 0.68
C VAL A 169 -6.33 -19.06 -0.68
N SER A 170 -7.40 -18.67 -1.37
CA SER A 170 -7.74 -19.15 -2.72
C SER A 170 -6.66 -18.78 -3.74
N ALA A 171 -5.99 -17.66 -3.55
CA ALA A 171 -4.87 -17.21 -4.37
C ALA A 171 -3.49 -17.82 -3.95
N GLY A 172 -3.47 -18.78 -3.02
CA GLY A 172 -2.29 -19.56 -2.65
C GLY A 172 -1.53 -19.12 -1.40
N VAL A 173 -2.02 -18.12 -0.66
CA VAL A 173 -1.40 -17.68 0.59
C VAL A 173 -1.90 -18.51 1.77
N TYR A 174 -1.51 -19.77 1.84
CA TYR A 174 -2.05 -20.75 2.80
C TYR A 174 -1.81 -20.40 4.27
N LYS A 175 -0.82 -19.54 4.60
CA LYS A 175 -0.64 -19.05 5.97
C LYS A 175 -1.85 -18.28 6.50
N ALA A 176 -2.71 -17.75 5.62
CA ALA A 176 -3.93 -17.05 5.99
C ALA A 176 -5.05 -17.98 6.48
N MET A 177 -5.00 -19.29 6.19
CA MET A 177 -6.08 -20.24 6.47
C MET A 177 -6.50 -20.24 7.94
N LYS A 178 -5.55 -20.45 8.86
CA LYS A 178 -5.84 -20.47 10.30
C LYS A 178 -6.36 -19.11 10.82
N ILE A 179 -5.89 -18.02 10.23
CA ILE A 179 -6.31 -16.67 10.61
C ILE A 179 -7.75 -16.44 10.13
N ARG A 180 -8.05 -16.78 8.87
CA ARG A 180 -9.39 -16.75 8.31
C ARG A 180 -10.39 -17.52 9.17
N ASP A 181 -10.05 -18.76 9.54
CA ASP A 181 -10.94 -19.62 10.31
C ASP A 181 -11.24 -19.02 11.69
N ARG A 182 -10.21 -18.49 12.36
CA ARG A 182 -10.38 -17.78 13.63
C ARG A 182 -11.23 -16.50 13.49
N VAL A 183 -11.04 -15.73 12.44
CA VAL A 183 -11.85 -14.52 12.17
C VAL A 183 -13.30 -14.92 11.87
N GLY A 184 -13.52 -16.04 11.17
CA GLY A 184 -14.85 -16.58 10.90
C GLY A 184 -15.66 -16.90 12.15
N GLU A 185 -15.00 -17.25 13.27
CA GLU A 185 -15.66 -17.46 14.56
C GLU A 185 -16.23 -16.17 15.19
N LEU A 186 -15.78 -15.00 14.72
CA LEU A 186 -16.22 -13.67 15.17
C LEU A 186 -17.40 -13.12 14.35
N ILE A 187 -17.84 -13.84 13.31
CA ILE A 187 -18.87 -13.40 12.37
C ILE A 187 -20.18 -14.18 12.63
N GLU A 188 -21.30 -13.53 12.42
CA GLU A 188 -22.60 -14.20 12.49
C GLU A 188 -22.70 -15.29 11.41
N LYS A 189 -23.04 -16.50 11.81
CA LYS A 189 -23.11 -17.68 10.91
C LYS A 189 -23.96 -17.44 9.66
N LYS A 190 -25.05 -16.64 9.79
CA LYS A 190 -25.93 -16.33 8.67
C LYS A 190 -25.23 -15.56 7.53
N ASN A 191 -24.17 -14.80 7.83
CA ASN A 191 -23.44 -13.96 6.88
C ASN A 191 -22.30 -14.71 6.17
N ILE A 192 -21.82 -15.82 6.75
CA ILE A 192 -20.65 -16.56 6.25
C ILE A 192 -20.78 -17.00 4.80
N LEU A 193 -21.96 -17.54 4.42
CA LEU A 193 -22.16 -18.05 3.07
C LEU A 193 -22.14 -16.93 2.01
N ASP A 194 -22.74 -15.78 2.33
CA ASP A 194 -22.73 -14.62 1.45
C ASP A 194 -21.33 -14.08 1.27
N ILE A 195 -20.54 -13.95 2.35
CA ILE A 195 -19.15 -13.51 2.30
C ILE A 195 -18.27 -14.50 1.52
N GLN A 196 -18.50 -15.79 1.64
CA GLN A 196 -17.81 -16.81 0.85
C GLN A 196 -18.11 -16.68 -0.63
N GLN A 197 -19.36 -16.37 -0.99
CA GLN A 197 -19.74 -16.12 -2.38
C GLN A 197 -19.05 -14.87 -2.92
N GLN A 198 -19.05 -13.77 -2.17
CA GLN A 198 -18.34 -12.55 -2.55
C GLN A 198 -16.83 -12.81 -2.75
N ALA A 199 -16.19 -13.56 -1.84
CA ALA A 199 -14.78 -13.93 -1.98
C ALA A 199 -14.49 -14.76 -3.23
N ASN A 200 -15.39 -15.70 -3.55
CA ASN A 200 -15.29 -16.49 -4.78
C ASN A 200 -15.42 -15.62 -6.03
N ASP A 201 -16.35 -14.67 -6.04
CA ASP A 201 -16.57 -13.77 -7.17
C ASP A 201 -15.35 -12.86 -7.41
N ILE A 202 -14.76 -12.29 -6.35
CA ILE A 202 -13.53 -11.49 -6.44
C ILE A 202 -12.38 -12.35 -6.99
N TYR A 203 -12.15 -13.54 -6.43
CA TYR A 203 -11.07 -14.44 -6.84
C TYR A 203 -11.23 -14.87 -8.30
N THR A 204 -12.43 -15.27 -8.68
CA THR A 204 -12.73 -15.77 -10.02
C THR A 204 -12.58 -14.66 -11.06
N LYS A 205 -13.12 -13.46 -10.78
CA LYS A 205 -12.99 -12.30 -11.66
C LYS A 205 -11.53 -11.94 -11.91
N ASN A 206 -10.71 -11.88 -10.85
CA ASN A 206 -9.28 -11.58 -10.98
C ASN A 206 -8.55 -12.64 -11.81
N ARG A 207 -8.81 -13.92 -11.57
CA ARG A 207 -8.20 -15.03 -12.30
C ARG A 207 -8.56 -15.05 -13.78
N TYR A 208 -9.79 -14.68 -14.16
CA TYR A 208 -10.19 -14.56 -15.56
C TYR A 208 -9.54 -13.37 -16.24
N PHE A 209 -9.54 -12.22 -15.59
CA PHE A 209 -8.90 -10.99 -16.08
C PHE A 209 -7.41 -11.22 -16.40
N ASN A 210 -6.67 -11.84 -15.48
CA ASN A 210 -5.24 -12.11 -15.68
C ASN A 210 -4.97 -13.16 -16.77
N LYS A 211 -5.88 -14.15 -16.96
CA LYS A 211 -5.75 -15.11 -18.07
C LYS A 211 -5.97 -14.48 -19.45
N GLU A 212 -6.85 -13.49 -19.55
CA GLU A 212 -7.06 -12.78 -20.83
C GLU A 212 -5.88 -11.87 -21.16
N LYS A 213 -5.28 -11.23 -20.15
CA LYS A 213 -4.07 -10.41 -20.29
C LYS A 213 -2.88 -11.22 -20.83
N LEU A 214 -2.69 -12.44 -20.31
CA LEU A 214 -1.62 -13.36 -20.78
C LEU A 214 -1.85 -13.97 -22.18
N LYS A 215 -3.09 -13.89 -22.73
CA LYS A 215 -3.38 -14.35 -24.09
C LYS A 215 -3.25 -13.27 -25.14
N GLY A 216 -3.15 -12.00 -24.72
CA GLY A 216 -3.00 -10.83 -25.57
C GLY A 216 -1.55 -10.36 -25.76
N GLU A 217 -0.60 -11.00 -25.08
CA GLU A 217 0.85 -10.89 -25.30
C GLU A 217 1.35 -12.05 -26.18
#